data_6401a7e530e24bde0e0061acb0efd331
#
_entry.id   6401a7e530e24bde0e0061acb0efd331
#
_cell.length_a   1.000
_cell.length_b   1.000
_cell.length_c   1.000
_cell.angle_alpha   90.00
_cell.angle_beta   90.00
_cell.angle_gamma   90.00
#
_symmetry.space_group_name_H-M   'P 1'
#
loop_
_entity.id
_entity.type
_entity.pdbx_description
1 polymer ?
#
loop_
_entity_poly.entity_id
_entity_poly.type
_entity_poly.pdbx_seq_one_letter_code
_entity_poly.pdbx_strand_id
1 'polypeptide(L)'
;DSMKAALNTLAAYPCTGRRVAVLGDMFELGSIASQAHTDVGIFSAKKKIDFLFAYGDMARYYSQGAKSAGGNAQVFQDRDSLVGALKEYLRPGDVVWFKASRGMRLEEVLQDLYGR
;
A
#
# COMPACT_ATOMS: atom_id res chain seq x y z
N ASP A 1 9.92 10.08 -6.89
CA ASP A 1 8.60 9.85 -7.46
C ASP A 1 7.51 9.98 -6.39
N SER A 2 6.26 10.06 -6.81
CA SER A 2 5.16 10.38 -5.90
C SER A 2 4.86 9.28 -4.90
N MET A 3 5.07 8.01 -5.25
CA MET A 3 4.87 6.91 -4.31
C MET A 3 5.86 6.96 -3.15
N LYS A 4 7.14 7.17 -3.48
CA LYS A 4 8.17 7.26 -2.44
C LYS A 4 7.98 8.50 -1.58
N ALA A 5 7.58 9.62 -2.19
CA ALA A 5 7.28 10.83 -1.44
C ALA A 5 6.15 10.60 -0.45
N ALA A 6 5.09 9.90 -0.87
CA ALA A 6 3.97 9.57 0.01
C ALA A 6 4.42 8.69 1.18
N LEU A 7 5.28 7.70 0.90
CA LEU A 7 5.79 6.83 1.95
C LEU A 7 6.69 7.56 2.94
N ASN A 8 7.49 8.52 2.45
CA ASN A 8 8.28 9.38 3.33
C ASN A 8 7.39 10.18 4.27
N THR A 9 6.31 10.74 3.73
CA THR A 9 5.38 11.52 4.54
C THR A 9 4.69 10.62 5.57
N LEU A 10 4.27 9.43 5.15
CA LEU A 10 3.64 8.48 6.07
C LEU A 10 4.60 8.09 7.20
N ALA A 11 5.86 7.81 6.85
CA ALA A 11 6.87 7.40 7.83
C ALA A 11 7.12 8.46 8.88
N ALA A 12 6.97 9.72 8.51
CA ALA A 12 7.19 10.86 9.41
C ALA A 12 5.92 11.30 10.12
N TYR A 13 4.77 10.79 9.73
CA TYR A 13 3.49 11.25 10.27
C TYR A 13 3.33 10.77 11.72
N PRO A 14 2.99 11.67 12.66
CA PRO A 14 2.83 11.26 14.06
C PRO A 14 1.65 10.30 14.21
N CYS A 15 1.87 9.17 14.87
CA CYS A 15 0.77 8.27 15.20
C CYS A 15 1.14 7.44 16.43
N THR A 16 0.11 7.00 17.15
CA THR A 16 0.31 6.17 18.34
C THR A 16 0.29 4.69 18.02
N GLY A 17 -0.29 4.33 16.86
CA GLY A 17 -0.40 2.94 16.42
C GLY A 17 0.59 2.64 15.30
N ARG A 18 0.12 1.87 14.33
CA ARG A 18 0.96 1.39 13.24
C ARG A 18 0.75 2.24 12.00
N ARG A 19 1.77 2.26 11.14
CA ARG A 19 1.72 2.94 9.85
C ARG A 19 1.43 1.90 8.78
N VAL A 20 0.37 2.13 8.03
CA VAL A 20 -0.13 1.17 7.04
C VAL A 20 -0.23 1.86 5.70
N ALA A 21 0.31 1.23 4.67
CA ALA A 21 0.19 1.72 3.30
C ALA A 21 -0.70 0.79 2.50
N VAL A 22 -1.64 1.36 1.75
CA VAL A 22 -2.46 0.62 0.79
C VAL A 22 -2.09 1.16 -0.58
N LEU A 23 -1.39 0.35 -1.36
CA LEU A 23 -0.83 0.78 -2.64
C LEU A 23 -1.43 -0.02 -3.78
N GLY A 24 -1.99 0.68 -4.75
CA GLY A 24 -2.49 0.08 -5.98
C GLY A 24 -1.52 0.26 -7.12
N ASP A 25 -1.90 -0.24 -8.30
CA ASP A 25 -1.03 -0.21 -9.46
C ASP A 25 -0.67 1.22 -9.87
N MET A 26 0.57 1.39 -10.30
CA MET A 26 1.01 2.59 -10.98
C MET A 26 0.93 2.30 -12.48
N PHE A 27 0.15 3.11 -13.20
CA PHE A 27 -0.09 2.89 -14.62
C PHE A 27 0.96 3.57 -15.51
N GLU A 28 1.00 3.17 -16.76
CA GLU A 28 1.76 3.83 -17.82
C GLU A 28 3.27 3.83 -17.61
N LEU A 29 3.77 2.79 -16.95
CA LEU A 29 5.21 2.66 -16.73
C LEU A 29 5.91 1.79 -17.77
N GLY A 30 5.15 1.09 -18.61
CA GLY A 30 5.72 0.27 -19.66
C GLY A 30 6.62 -0.83 -19.13
N SER A 31 7.78 -0.99 -19.74
CA SER A 31 8.68 -2.11 -19.42
C SER A 31 9.32 -2.00 -18.03
N ILE A 32 9.29 -0.82 -17.40
CA ILE A 32 9.87 -0.67 -16.06
C ILE A 32 8.85 -0.93 -14.94
N ALA A 33 7.62 -1.32 -15.29
CA ALA A 33 6.54 -1.42 -14.30
C ALA A 33 6.88 -2.37 -13.16
N SER A 34 7.36 -3.59 -13.47
CA SER A 34 7.64 -4.56 -12.42
C SER A 34 8.75 -4.07 -11.49
N GLN A 35 9.81 -3.50 -12.04
CA GLN A 35 10.90 -3.00 -11.23
C GLN A 35 10.48 -1.80 -10.38
N ALA A 36 9.67 -0.90 -10.96
CA ALA A 36 9.21 0.27 -10.21
C ALA A 36 8.36 -0.14 -9.01
N HIS A 37 7.48 -1.11 -9.18
CA HIS A 37 6.65 -1.59 -8.07
C HIS A 37 7.50 -2.31 -7.02
N THR A 38 8.47 -3.11 -7.46
CA THR A 38 9.40 -3.77 -6.55
C THR A 38 10.18 -2.75 -5.72
N ASP A 39 10.69 -1.71 -6.38
CA ASP A 39 11.46 -0.67 -5.69
C ASP A 39 10.65 0.06 -4.64
N VAL A 40 9.39 0.33 -4.92
CA VAL A 40 8.49 0.96 -3.94
C VAL A 40 8.27 0.04 -2.76
N GLY A 41 8.11 -1.26 -3.00
CA GLY A 41 7.97 -2.23 -1.92
C GLY A 41 9.20 -2.25 -1.01
N ILE A 42 10.38 -2.28 -1.60
CA ILE A 42 11.64 -2.21 -0.84
C ILE A 42 11.69 -0.93 -0.02
N PHE A 43 11.33 0.19 -0.64
CA PHE A 43 11.35 1.48 0.01
C PHE A 43 10.43 1.51 1.23
N SER A 44 9.23 0.94 1.11
CA SER A 44 8.28 0.91 2.21
C SER A 44 8.85 0.16 3.41
N ALA A 45 9.52 -0.97 3.17
CA ALA A 45 10.14 -1.74 4.24
C ALA A 45 11.28 -0.98 4.89
N LYS A 46 12.10 -0.30 4.08
CA LYS A 46 13.22 0.48 4.60
C LYS A 46 12.73 1.67 5.43
N LYS A 47 11.57 2.21 5.12
CA LYS A 47 10.96 3.29 5.89
C LYS A 47 10.19 2.77 7.11
N LYS A 48 10.21 1.47 7.34
CA LYS A 48 9.59 0.84 8.52
C LYS A 48 8.07 1.05 8.57
N ILE A 49 7.45 1.02 7.38
CA ILE A 49 5.99 0.96 7.31
C ILE A 49 5.60 -0.41 7.87
N ASP A 50 4.68 -0.44 8.81
CA ASP A 50 4.37 -1.66 9.56
C ASP A 50 3.72 -2.73 8.69
N PHE A 51 2.88 -2.34 7.74
CA PHE A 51 2.26 -3.29 6.84
C PHE A 51 1.90 -2.63 5.51
N LEU A 52 2.17 -3.35 4.42
CA LEU A 52 1.85 -2.93 3.07
C LEU A 52 0.75 -3.82 2.50
N PHE A 53 -0.40 -3.22 2.23
CA PHE A 53 -1.50 -3.89 1.54
C PHE A 53 -1.40 -3.54 0.07
N ALA A 54 -1.01 -4.51 -0.76
CA ALA A 54 -0.78 -4.30 -2.17
C ALA A 54 -1.98 -4.79 -2.98
N TYR A 55 -2.50 -3.94 -3.87
CA TYR A 55 -3.76 -4.19 -4.54
C TYR A 55 -3.60 -4.01 -6.05
N GLY A 56 -3.99 -5.03 -6.81
CA GLY A 56 -4.03 -4.96 -8.26
C GLY A 56 -3.11 -5.95 -8.94
N ASP A 57 -2.95 -5.76 -10.27
CA ASP A 57 -2.19 -6.70 -11.10
C ASP A 57 -0.70 -6.72 -10.78
N MET A 58 -0.16 -5.57 -10.35
CA MET A 58 1.26 -5.45 -10.04
C MET A 58 1.56 -5.64 -8.54
N ALA A 59 0.54 -6.02 -7.77
CA ALA A 59 0.67 -6.13 -6.31
C ALA A 59 1.77 -7.09 -5.88
N ARG A 60 1.97 -8.18 -6.63
CA ARG A 60 3.00 -9.16 -6.27
C ARG A 60 4.41 -8.55 -6.23
N TYR A 61 4.66 -7.56 -7.09
CA TYR A 61 5.98 -6.93 -7.12
C TYR A 61 6.21 -6.04 -5.90
N TYR A 62 5.20 -5.29 -5.48
CA TYR A 62 5.27 -4.57 -4.21
C TYR A 62 5.60 -5.54 -3.07
N SER A 63 4.88 -6.66 -3.02
CA SER A 63 5.02 -7.64 -1.95
C SER A 63 6.41 -8.27 -1.97
N GLN A 64 6.90 -8.67 -3.15
CA GLN A 64 8.23 -9.25 -3.27
C GLN A 64 9.30 -8.28 -2.78
N GLY A 65 9.19 -7.02 -3.18
CA GLY A 65 10.13 -6.00 -2.76
C GLY A 65 10.12 -5.79 -1.25
N ALA A 66 8.94 -5.64 -0.67
CA ALA A 66 8.81 -5.41 0.76
C ALA A 66 9.39 -6.58 1.56
N LYS A 67 9.03 -7.81 1.19
CA LYS A 67 9.48 -8.99 1.91
C LYS A 67 10.98 -9.19 1.77
N SER A 68 11.55 -8.88 0.61
CA SER A 68 13.00 -9.00 0.40
C SER A 68 13.78 -8.07 1.31
N ALA A 69 13.17 -6.97 1.75
CA ALA A 69 13.80 -6.01 2.64
C ALA A 69 13.33 -6.16 4.09
N GLY A 70 12.69 -7.28 4.41
CA GLY A 70 12.30 -7.60 5.79
C GLY A 70 10.96 -7.01 6.22
N GLY A 71 10.18 -6.48 5.29
CA GLY A 71 8.88 -5.88 5.60
C GLY A 71 7.74 -6.89 5.54
N ASN A 72 6.55 -6.41 5.90
CA ASN A 72 5.32 -7.20 5.89
C ASN A 72 4.41 -6.70 4.77
N ALA A 73 3.91 -7.62 3.96
CA ALA A 73 3.04 -7.25 2.86
C ALA A 73 2.09 -8.38 2.52
N GLN A 74 0.93 -8.03 1.98
CA GLN A 74 -0.03 -9.00 1.48
C GLN A 74 -0.64 -8.48 0.19
N VAL A 75 -0.92 -9.41 -0.74
CA VAL A 75 -1.45 -9.10 -2.07
C VAL A 75 -2.95 -9.33 -2.09
N PHE A 76 -3.66 -8.42 -2.74
CA PHE A 76 -5.12 -8.51 -2.93
C PHE A 76 -5.46 -8.25 -4.39
N GLN A 77 -6.34 -9.06 -4.94
CA GLN A 77 -6.79 -8.92 -6.32
C GLN A 77 -8.16 -8.30 -6.44
N ASP A 78 -8.97 -8.35 -5.38
CA ASP A 78 -10.30 -7.78 -5.42
C ASP A 78 -10.52 -6.86 -4.23
N ARG A 79 -11.48 -5.94 -4.42
CA ARG A 79 -11.76 -4.91 -3.44
C ARG A 79 -12.30 -5.46 -2.12
N ASP A 80 -13.19 -6.43 -2.21
CA ASP A 80 -13.82 -6.95 -1.01
C ASP A 80 -12.82 -7.64 -0.08
N SER A 81 -11.89 -8.40 -0.65
CA SER A 81 -10.84 -9.03 0.14
C SER A 81 -9.95 -8.00 0.82
N LEU A 82 -9.58 -6.96 0.08
CA LEU A 82 -8.77 -5.88 0.64
C LEU A 82 -9.49 -5.18 1.79
N VAL A 83 -10.75 -4.82 1.59
CA VAL A 83 -11.52 -4.12 2.63
C VAL A 83 -11.67 -5.03 3.86
N GLY A 84 -11.97 -6.31 3.66
CA GLY A 84 -12.10 -7.24 4.76
C GLY A 84 -10.82 -7.35 5.59
N ALA A 85 -9.68 -7.46 4.90
CA ALA A 85 -8.38 -7.55 5.58
C ALA A 85 -8.07 -6.27 6.36
N LEU A 86 -8.38 -5.10 5.77
CA LEU A 86 -8.17 -3.83 6.45
C LEU A 86 -9.03 -3.72 7.70
N LYS A 87 -10.28 -4.13 7.61
CA LYS A 87 -11.18 -4.07 8.77
C LYS A 87 -10.67 -4.94 9.92
N GLU A 88 -10.08 -6.08 9.60
CA GLU A 88 -9.53 -6.96 10.61
C GLU A 88 -8.22 -6.45 11.20
N TYR A 89 -7.40 -5.82 10.37
CA TYR A 89 -6.06 -5.39 10.77
C TYR A 89 -6.06 -4.09 11.55
N LEU A 90 -6.84 -3.10 11.10
CA LEU A 90 -6.75 -1.74 11.61
C LEU A 90 -7.28 -1.61 13.05
N ARG A 91 -6.59 -0.80 13.84
CA ARG A 91 -6.96 -0.50 15.23
C ARG A 91 -6.91 1.00 15.44
N PRO A 92 -7.61 1.52 16.46
CA PRO A 92 -7.51 2.93 16.79
C PRO A 92 -6.05 3.34 17.01
N GLY A 93 -5.68 4.47 16.46
CA GLY A 93 -4.31 4.97 16.53
C GLY A 93 -3.49 4.66 15.29
N ASP A 94 -3.94 3.72 14.46
CA ASP A 94 -3.25 3.40 13.20
C ASP A 94 -3.46 4.52 12.18
N VAL A 95 -2.44 4.75 11.36
CA VAL A 95 -2.52 5.68 10.23
C VAL A 95 -2.45 4.87 8.96
N VAL A 96 -3.37 5.11 8.05
CA VAL A 96 -3.46 4.40 6.78
C VAL A 96 -3.34 5.40 5.64
N TRP A 97 -2.49 5.10 4.69
CA TRP A 97 -2.36 5.93 3.50
C TRP A 97 -2.67 5.12 2.25
N PHE A 98 -3.58 5.65 1.43
CA PHE A 98 -4.03 5.02 0.19
C PHE A 98 -3.45 5.77 -0.99
N LYS A 99 -2.77 5.05 -1.89
CA LYS A 99 -2.22 5.68 -3.09
C LYS A 99 -2.15 4.72 -4.26
N ALA A 100 -2.56 5.20 -5.43
CA ALA A 100 -2.51 4.43 -6.68
C ALA A 100 -2.77 5.36 -7.84
N SER A 101 -2.62 4.83 -9.05
CA SER A 101 -3.09 5.52 -10.24
C SER A 101 -4.61 5.68 -10.17
N ARG A 102 -5.10 6.74 -10.78
CA ARG A 102 -6.52 7.12 -10.66
C ARG A 102 -7.47 6.01 -11.09
N GLY A 103 -7.10 5.23 -12.11
CA GLY A 103 -7.95 4.15 -12.59
C GLY A 103 -8.18 3.02 -11.61
N MET A 104 -7.46 2.98 -10.50
CA MET A 104 -7.62 1.92 -9.50
C MET A 104 -8.82 2.13 -8.58
N ARG A 105 -9.39 3.32 -8.58
CA ARG A 105 -10.59 3.63 -7.79
C ARG A 105 -10.45 3.33 -6.30
N LEU A 106 -9.32 3.72 -5.72
CA LEU A 106 -9.11 3.52 -4.28
C LEU A 106 -10.12 4.29 -3.42
N GLU A 107 -10.74 5.34 -3.97
CA GLU A 107 -11.80 6.03 -3.26
C GLU A 107 -12.98 5.11 -2.97
N GLU A 108 -13.22 4.09 -3.82
CA GLU A 108 -14.26 3.10 -3.56
C GLU A 108 -13.88 2.18 -2.40
N VAL A 109 -12.59 1.89 -2.26
CA VAL A 109 -12.09 1.13 -1.10
C VAL A 109 -12.33 1.91 0.18
N LEU A 110 -12.03 3.22 0.16
CA LEU A 110 -12.28 4.08 1.30
C LEU A 110 -13.76 4.13 1.66
N GLN A 111 -14.62 4.22 0.63
CA GLN A 111 -16.07 4.24 0.83
C GLN A 111 -16.54 2.96 1.50
N ASP A 112 -16.08 1.82 1.03
CA ASP A 112 -16.47 0.52 1.59
C ASP A 112 -15.95 0.33 3.01
N LEU A 113 -14.78 0.89 3.31
CA LEU A 113 -14.14 0.73 4.61
C LEU A 113 -14.77 1.63 5.67
N TYR A 114 -15.05 2.89 5.34
CA TYR A 114 -15.51 3.89 6.29
C TYR A 114 -16.93 4.39 6.03
N GLY A 115 -17.43 4.23 4.83
CA GLY A 115 -18.73 4.74 4.46
C GLY A 115 -19.88 3.96 5.11
N ARG A 116 -21.05 4.63 5.22
CA ARG A 116 -22.26 4.01 5.74
C ARG A 116 -23.45 4.60 5.04
#